data_ee20ed3dcff1676f4763ad0e2deb3457
#
_entry.id   ee20ed3dcff1676f4763ad0e2deb3457
#
_cell.length_a   1.000
_cell.length_b   1.000
_cell.length_c   1.000
_cell.angle_alpha   90.00
_cell.angle_beta   90.00
_cell.angle_gamma   90.00
#
_symmetry.space_group_name_H-M   'P 1'
#
loop_
_entity.id
_entity.type
_entity.pdbx_description
1 polymer ?
#
loop_
_entity_poly.entity_id
_entity_poly.type
_entity_poly.pdbx_seq_one_letter_code
_entity_poly.pdbx_strand_id
1 'polypeptide(L)'
;MPVIKGNGYGLGLGILAREAMRIGADTIAVGTVFEVDDVAADTQGDIVVLEPFDPVDRAAAAEWARLEQQLHAGRVIRTIATFDSLRSLAQDSGSVRVILEANTSMHRFGFRESELLAALADADVREAMERGRVLVEGLAVHMPIDQPADDAPARGVREGSAKAREVVRWAGLWQTETEVWEGHNAPANTIWVSHLDDAELAVVRSSVNDSVVRLRTGTRLWLGDRGALTATGTVLAVHPVASGTHVGYRQRTGPKGGTLVVVSGGTAHGIGLAGPSPVTSVRQRITTAGIGALDAAGRAMSPFSWQGKQRWFAEPPHQHVSMLWLPHPCVIPEVGDQMSAEVRFTTSRFDVVQGLDD
;
A
#
# COMPACT_ATOMS: atom_id res chain seq x y z
N MET A 1 -6.58 -5.70 -10.90
CA MET A 1 -6.45 -4.25 -10.65
C MET A 1 -5.18 -4.00 -9.86
N PRO A 2 -4.16 -3.36 -10.46
CA PRO A 2 -2.96 -2.90 -9.76
C PRO A 2 -3.27 -1.83 -8.71
N VAL A 3 -2.66 -1.92 -7.53
CA VAL A 3 -2.75 -0.91 -6.46
C VAL A 3 -1.42 -0.17 -6.40
N ILE A 4 -1.42 1.16 -6.56
CA ILE A 4 -0.23 1.99 -6.70
C ILE A 4 -0.17 3.15 -5.69
N LYS A 5 -0.80 2.98 -4.55
CA LYS A 5 -0.99 3.97 -3.48
C LYS A 5 0.30 4.42 -2.78
N GLY A 6 0.18 5.54 -2.07
CA GLY A 6 1.24 6.09 -1.22
C GLY A 6 2.40 6.62 -2.06
N ASN A 7 3.62 6.19 -1.74
CA ASN A 7 4.81 6.55 -2.51
C ASN A 7 5.02 5.68 -3.77
N GLY A 8 3.97 4.98 -4.26
CA GLY A 8 4.12 4.04 -5.38
C GLY A 8 5.08 2.89 -5.04
N TYR A 9 5.04 2.37 -3.81
CA TYR A 9 5.95 1.31 -3.34
C TYR A 9 7.43 1.66 -3.48
N GLY A 10 7.78 2.95 -3.45
CA GLY A 10 9.12 3.47 -3.64
C GLY A 10 9.49 3.73 -5.10
N LEU A 11 8.72 3.22 -6.05
CA LEU A 11 8.98 3.36 -7.49
C LEU A 11 8.34 4.62 -8.08
N GLY A 12 7.37 5.21 -7.39
CA GLY A 12 6.64 6.41 -7.82
C GLY A 12 5.29 6.09 -8.48
N LEU A 13 4.31 6.96 -8.24
CA LEU A 13 2.92 6.75 -8.69
C LEU A 13 2.81 6.74 -10.22
N GLY A 14 3.36 7.75 -10.89
CA GLY A 14 3.29 7.85 -12.36
C GLY A 14 4.00 6.71 -13.08
N ILE A 15 5.16 6.27 -12.58
CA ILE A 15 5.87 5.11 -13.14
C ILE A 15 4.97 3.87 -13.06
N LEU A 16 4.39 3.58 -11.90
CA LEU A 16 3.54 2.40 -11.73
C LEU A 16 2.22 2.52 -12.49
N ALA A 17 1.70 3.73 -12.71
CA ALA A 17 0.52 3.93 -13.55
C ALA A 17 0.82 3.55 -15.02
N ARG A 18 1.95 3.99 -15.58
CA ARG A 18 2.39 3.58 -16.92
C ARG A 18 2.61 2.07 -17.02
N GLU A 19 3.28 1.48 -16.03
CA GLU A 19 3.51 0.03 -15.99
C GLU A 19 2.18 -0.76 -15.89
N ALA A 20 1.22 -0.28 -15.11
CA ALA A 20 -0.11 -0.87 -15.05
C ALA A 20 -0.79 -0.88 -16.44
N MET A 21 -0.67 0.23 -17.19
CA MET A 21 -1.19 0.28 -18.58
C MET A 21 -0.43 -0.66 -19.51
N ARG A 22 0.91 -0.75 -19.38
CA ARG A 22 1.74 -1.64 -20.19
C ARG A 22 1.35 -3.11 -20.02
N ILE A 23 0.96 -3.54 -18.83
CA ILE A 23 0.46 -4.91 -18.59
C ILE A 23 -1.03 -5.08 -18.90
N GLY A 24 -1.68 -4.09 -19.48
CA GLY A 24 -3.08 -4.18 -19.94
C GLY A 24 -4.11 -3.99 -18.83
N ALA A 25 -3.81 -3.29 -17.76
CA ALA A 25 -4.80 -3.00 -16.74
C ALA A 25 -5.81 -1.95 -17.24
N ASP A 26 -7.10 -2.24 -17.09
CA ASP A 26 -8.21 -1.33 -17.39
C ASP A 26 -8.56 -0.42 -16.22
N THR A 27 -8.07 -0.74 -15.05
CA THR A 27 -8.38 -0.08 -13.77
C THR A 27 -7.18 -0.15 -12.85
N ILE A 28 -6.84 0.96 -12.22
CA ILE A 28 -5.83 1.04 -11.16
C ILE A 28 -6.46 1.51 -9.85
N ALA A 29 -5.75 1.35 -8.73
CA ALA A 29 -6.21 1.91 -7.46
C ALA A 29 -5.12 2.75 -6.79
N VAL A 30 -5.52 3.92 -6.30
CA VAL A 30 -4.73 4.81 -5.45
C VAL A 30 -5.19 4.73 -3.99
N GLY A 31 -4.40 5.23 -3.05
CA GLY A 31 -4.74 5.22 -1.63
C GLY A 31 -5.81 6.25 -1.29
N THR A 32 -5.55 7.50 -1.63
CA THR A 32 -6.36 8.66 -1.26
C THR A 32 -6.77 9.47 -2.48
N VAL A 33 -7.75 10.33 -2.32
CA VAL A 33 -8.20 11.26 -3.38
C VAL A 33 -7.08 12.20 -3.84
N PHE A 34 -6.14 12.54 -2.97
CA PHE A 34 -5.01 13.42 -3.26
C PHE A 34 -3.97 12.82 -4.21
N GLU A 35 -4.00 11.50 -4.42
CA GLU A 35 -3.09 10.78 -5.33
C GLU A 35 -3.64 10.67 -6.76
N VAL A 36 -4.89 11.11 -7.01
CA VAL A 36 -5.56 10.92 -8.30
C VAL A 36 -4.86 11.68 -9.42
N ASP A 37 -4.52 12.95 -9.20
CA ASP A 37 -3.84 13.77 -10.21
C ASP A 37 -2.46 13.24 -10.58
N ASP A 38 -1.75 12.64 -9.61
CA ASP A 38 -0.41 12.07 -9.82
C ASP A 38 -0.39 10.89 -10.81
N VAL A 39 -1.56 10.30 -11.06
CA VAL A 39 -1.70 9.13 -11.94
C VAL A 39 -2.61 9.38 -13.15
N ALA A 40 -3.48 10.38 -13.09
CA ALA A 40 -4.51 10.61 -14.10
C ALA A 40 -3.96 10.87 -15.51
N ALA A 41 -2.77 11.48 -15.61
CA ALA A 41 -2.09 11.73 -16.88
C ALA A 41 -1.43 10.46 -17.46
N ASP A 42 -1.05 9.52 -16.60
CA ASP A 42 -0.31 8.29 -16.96
C ASP A 42 -1.20 7.08 -17.17
N THR A 43 -2.53 7.22 -17.01
CA THR A 43 -3.51 6.15 -17.26
C THR A 43 -4.69 6.62 -18.08
N GLN A 44 -5.21 5.75 -18.94
CA GLN A 44 -6.50 5.92 -19.63
C GLN A 44 -7.61 5.10 -18.96
N GLY A 45 -7.25 4.21 -18.03
CA GLY A 45 -8.18 3.36 -17.29
C GLY A 45 -8.90 4.07 -16.15
N ASP A 46 -9.80 3.35 -15.51
CA ASP A 46 -10.49 3.80 -14.30
C ASP A 46 -9.53 3.90 -13.11
N ILE A 47 -9.83 4.83 -12.19
CA ILE A 47 -9.04 5.08 -10.99
C ILE A 47 -9.93 4.87 -9.76
N VAL A 48 -9.67 3.82 -8.99
CA VAL A 48 -10.36 3.55 -7.72
C VAL A 48 -9.61 4.22 -6.57
N VAL A 49 -10.29 5.03 -5.79
CA VAL A 49 -9.75 5.58 -4.53
C VAL A 49 -10.12 4.63 -3.41
N LEU A 50 -9.10 4.06 -2.74
CA LEU A 50 -9.28 3.02 -1.71
C LEU A 50 -9.70 3.56 -0.35
N GLU A 51 -9.32 4.79 -0.02
CA GLU A 51 -9.80 5.47 1.17
C GLU A 51 -11.30 5.76 1.00
N PRO A 52 -12.15 5.32 1.95
CA PRO A 52 -13.57 5.57 1.84
C PRO A 52 -13.89 7.06 1.83
N PHE A 53 -14.77 7.46 0.91
CA PHE A 53 -15.32 8.81 0.90
C PHE A 53 -16.15 9.05 2.17
N ASP A 54 -15.87 10.15 2.84
CA ASP A 54 -16.67 10.64 3.97
C ASP A 54 -16.87 12.16 3.82
N PRO A 55 -18.10 12.66 3.75
CA PRO A 55 -18.39 14.10 3.63
C PRO A 55 -17.95 14.90 4.86
N VAL A 56 -17.70 14.25 6.00
CA VAL A 56 -17.21 14.89 7.23
C VAL A 56 -15.72 15.22 7.14
N ASP A 57 -14.94 14.48 6.34
CA ASP A 57 -13.56 14.85 6.01
C ASP A 57 -13.55 16.04 5.05
N ARG A 58 -13.43 17.24 5.59
CA ARG A 58 -13.51 18.47 4.83
C ARG A 58 -12.39 18.60 3.79
N ALA A 59 -11.20 18.10 4.07
CA ALA A 59 -10.06 18.17 3.15
C ALA A 59 -10.28 17.25 1.95
N ALA A 60 -10.65 16.00 2.21
CA ALA A 60 -10.97 15.06 1.14
C ALA A 60 -12.22 15.49 0.36
N ALA A 61 -13.28 15.98 1.03
CA ALA A 61 -14.50 16.47 0.36
C ALA A 61 -14.21 17.65 -0.57
N ALA A 62 -13.35 18.59 -0.17
CA ALA A 62 -12.93 19.71 -1.03
C ALA A 62 -12.15 19.22 -2.25
N GLU A 63 -11.30 18.22 -2.09
CA GLU A 63 -10.53 17.63 -3.19
C GLU A 63 -11.45 16.85 -4.15
N TRP A 64 -12.41 16.09 -3.64
CA TRP A 64 -13.44 15.46 -4.46
C TRP A 64 -14.23 16.46 -5.30
N ALA A 65 -14.68 17.58 -4.70
CA ALA A 65 -15.38 18.65 -5.42
C ALA A 65 -14.51 19.32 -6.50
N ARG A 66 -13.20 19.41 -6.27
CA ARG A 66 -12.23 19.89 -7.26
C ARG A 66 -12.09 18.93 -8.44
N LEU A 67 -11.96 17.62 -8.13
CA LEU A 67 -11.82 16.56 -9.14
C LEU A 67 -13.05 16.45 -10.05
N GLU A 68 -14.26 16.66 -9.53
CA GLU A 68 -15.50 16.64 -10.32
C GLU A 68 -15.51 17.63 -11.48
N GLN A 69 -14.70 18.67 -11.41
CA GLN A 69 -14.55 19.68 -12.46
C GLN A 69 -13.46 19.32 -13.50
N GLN A 70 -12.75 18.20 -13.32
CA GLN A 70 -11.68 17.79 -14.20
C GLN A 70 -12.17 16.84 -15.32
N LEU A 71 -11.43 16.81 -16.44
CA LEU A 71 -11.75 15.95 -17.58
C LEU A 71 -11.79 14.45 -17.25
N HIS A 72 -11.03 14.02 -16.25
CA HIS A 72 -10.95 12.63 -15.84
C HIS A 72 -11.94 12.23 -14.74
N ALA A 73 -12.81 13.15 -14.29
CA ALA A 73 -13.78 12.90 -13.22
C ALA A 73 -14.63 11.63 -13.44
N GLY A 74 -15.09 11.41 -14.66
CA GLY A 74 -15.92 10.24 -15.03
C GLY A 74 -15.19 8.89 -14.92
N ARG A 75 -13.86 8.87 -14.75
CA ARG A 75 -13.05 7.65 -14.57
C ARG A 75 -12.73 7.36 -13.12
N VAL A 76 -13.07 8.27 -12.20
CA VAL A 76 -12.72 8.12 -10.78
C VAL A 76 -13.87 7.43 -10.05
N ILE A 77 -13.55 6.35 -9.33
CA ILE A 77 -14.49 5.52 -8.58
C ILE A 77 -14.21 5.69 -7.09
N ARG A 78 -15.24 6.05 -6.33
CA ARG A 78 -15.15 6.24 -4.87
C ARG A 78 -15.40 4.93 -4.14
N THR A 79 -14.67 4.65 -3.08
CA THR A 79 -15.01 3.61 -2.12
C THR A 79 -15.97 4.18 -1.09
N ILE A 80 -17.08 3.48 -0.82
CA ILE A 80 -18.08 3.87 0.18
C ILE A 80 -18.14 2.80 1.26
N ALA A 81 -18.03 3.22 2.51
CA ALA A 81 -17.97 2.32 3.66
C ALA A 81 -19.07 2.54 4.69
N THR A 82 -19.92 3.57 4.53
CA THR A 82 -20.99 3.90 5.47
C THR A 82 -22.27 4.29 4.74
N PHE A 83 -23.41 4.07 5.42
CA PHE A 83 -24.70 4.46 4.88
C PHE A 83 -24.82 5.98 4.73
N ASP A 84 -24.34 6.76 5.69
CA ASP A 84 -24.41 8.22 5.66
C ASP A 84 -23.65 8.79 4.45
N SER A 85 -22.47 8.23 4.13
CA SER A 85 -21.71 8.62 2.95
C SER A 85 -22.44 8.28 1.65
N LEU A 86 -23.04 7.09 1.55
CA LEU A 86 -23.81 6.71 0.37
C LEU A 86 -25.04 7.61 0.20
N ARG A 87 -25.75 7.86 1.27
CA ARG A 87 -26.94 8.71 1.27
C ARG A 87 -26.63 10.16 0.92
N SER A 88 -25.49 10.70 1.37
CA SER A 88 -25.07 12.05 0.99
C SER A 88 -24.87 12.18 -0.52
N LEU A 89 -24.25 11.17 -1.18
CA LEU A 89 -24.11 11.14 -2.63
C LEU A 89 -25.44 10.95 -3.36
N ALA A 90 -26.38 10.18 -2.78
CA ALA A 90 -27.71 10.02 -3.34
C ALA A 90 -28.53 11.32 -3.38
N GLN A 91 -28.23 12.26 -2.49
CA GLN A 91 -28.87 13.58 -2.42
C GLN A 91 -28.21 14.62 -3.32
N ASP A 92 -27.02 14.32 -3.86
CA ASP A 92 -26.33 15.21 -4.78
C ASP A 92 -26.94 15.14 -6.20
N SER A 93 -26.75 16.18 -6.99
CA SER A 93 -27.26 16.27 -8.35
C SER A 93 -26.33 15.66 -9.42
N GLY A 94 -25.08 15.41 -9.06
CA GLY A 94 -24.07 14.84 -9.96
C GLY A 94 -24.22 13.33 -10.16
N SER A 95 -23.56 12.78 -11.20
CA SER A 95 -23.41 11.33 -11.35
C SER A 95 -22.04 10.89 -10.82
N VAL A 96 -22.04 9.90 -9.94
CA VAL A 96 -20.81 9.37 -9.30
C VAL A 96 -20.75 7.85 -9.44
N ARG A 97 -19.54 7.32 -9.63
CA ARG A 97 -19.25 5.89 -9.64
C ARG A 97 -18.70 5.48 -8.28
N VAL A 98 -19.23 4.39 -7.73
CA VAL A 98 -18.87 3.95 -6.38
C VAL A 98 -18.64 2.44 -6.32
N ILE A 99 -17.77 2.01 -5.40
CA ILE A 99 -17.65 0.63 -4.94
C ILE A 99 -18.06 0.62 -3.47
N LEU A 100 -18.95 -0.28 -3.07
CA LEU A 100 -19.32 -0.46 -1.66
C LEU A 100 -18.29 -1.38 -0.99
N GLU A 101 -17.80 -1.05 0.19
CA GLU A 101 -16.83 -1.89 0.91
C GLU A 101 -17.51 -2.69 2.03
N ALA A 102 -17.29 -4.00 2.05
CA ALA A 102 -17.76 -4.90 3.09
C ALA A 102 -16.87 -4.83 4.35
N ASN A 103 -17.48 -4.83 5.53
CA ASN A 103 -16.77 -4.97 6.80
C ASN A 103 -16.41 -6.44 7.01
N THR A 104 -15.19 -6.79 6.67
CA THR A 104 -14.65 -8.15 6.77
C THR A 104 -14.06 -8.43 8.17
N SER A 105 -13.55 -9.63 8.37
CA SER A 105 -12.77 -10.02 9.56
C SER A 105 -11.55 -9.12 9.83
N MET A 106 -11.18 -8.24 8.89
CA MET A 106 -10.17 -7.20 9.10
C MET A 106 -10.64 -6.03 9.98
N HIS A 107 -11.94 -5.78 10.06
CA HIS A 107 -12.58 -4.72 10.87
C HIS A 107 -11.98 -3.32 10.67
N ARG A 108 -11.61 -2.98 9.43
CA ARG A 108 -11.02 -1.67 9.14
C ARG A 108 -12.05 -0.65 8.67
N PHE A 109 -12.78 -0.96 7.61
CA PHE A 109 -13.82 -0.15 6.98
C PHE A 109 -14.95 -1.05 6.50
N GLY A 110 -16.07 -0.45 6.11
CA GLY A 110 -17.11 -1.12 5.34
C GLY A 110 -18.41 -1.37 6.10
N PHE A 111 -19.41 -1.73 5.34
CA PHE A 111 -20.74 -2.07 5.82
C PHE A 111 -20.76 -3.43 6.49
N ARG A 112 -21.42 -3.54 7.64
CA ARG A 112 -21.91 -4.82 8.12
C ARG A 112 -23.03 -5.31 7.19
N GLU A 113 -23.29 -6.61 7.18
CA GLU A 113 -24.28 -7.22 6.29
C GLU A 113 -25.66 -6.52 6.39
N SER A 114 -26.18 -6.35 7.61
CA SER A 114 -27.47 -5.67 7.82
C SER A 114 -27.46 -4.18 7.40
N GLU A 115 -26.31 -3.50 7.51
CA GLU A 115 -26.17 -2.11 7.10
C GLU A 115 -26.13 -1.98 5.58
N LEU A 116 -25.46 -2.92 4.89
CA LEU A 116 -25.42 -2.97 3.42
C LEU A 116 -26.82 -3.19 2.86
N LEU A 117 -27.55 -4.17 3.41
CA LEU A 117 -28.93 -4.45 3.00
C LEU A 117 -29.85 -3.26 3.23
N ALA A 118 -29.75 -2.61 4.40
CA ALA A 118 -30.53 -1.41 4.70
C ALA A 118 -30.19 -0.24 3.75
N ALA A 119 -28.92 -0.06 3.41
CA ALA A 119 -28.48 0.98 2.49
C ALA A 119 -29.00 0.76 1.06
N LEU A 120 -28.99 -0.48 0.57
CA LEU A 120 -29.54 -0.84 -0.75
C LEU A 120 -31.09 -0.79 -0.80
N ALA A 121 -31.75 -0.93 0.35
CA ALA A 121 -33.21 -0.83 0.46
C ALA A 121 -33.72 0.62 0.67
N ASP A 122 -32.80 1.58 0.96
CA ASP A 122 -33.17 2.98 1.20
C ASP A 122 -33.76 3.62 -0.07
N ALA A 123 -34.88 4.32 0.08
CA ALA A 123 -35.61 4.87 -1.07
C ALA A 123 -34.82 5.94 -1.84
N ASP A 124 -34.10 6.81 -1.12
CA ASP A 124 -33.31 7.88 -1.75
C ASP A 124 -32.12 7.29 -2.52
N VAL A 125 -31.49 6.26 -1.96
CA VAL A 125 -30.37 5.55 -2.62
C VAL A 125 -30.86 4.82 -3.86
N ARG A 126 -31.97 4.08 -3.77
CA ARG A 126 -32.57 3.39 -4.92
C ARG A 126 -32.96 4.36 -6.03
N GLU A 127 -33.63 5.46 -5.70
CA GLU A 127 -33.97 6.49 -6.68
C GLU A 127 -32.73 7.10 -7.36
N ALA A 128 -31.67 7.36 -6.58
CA ALA A 128 -30.43 7.87 -7.12
C ALA A 128 -29.74 6.89 -8.08
N MET A 129 -29.77 5.59 -7.75
CA MET A 129 -29.24 4.54 -8.62
C MET A 129 -30.09 4.40 -9.91
N GLU A 130 -31.41 4.33 -9.79
CA GLU A 130 -32.31 4.23 -10.94
C GLU A 130 -32.14 5.39 -11.91
N ARG A 131 -31.88 6.59 -11.41
CA ARG A 131 -31.60 7.78 -12.22
C ARG A 131 -30.17 7.89 -12.73
N GLY A 132 -29.29 6.94 -12.38
CA GLY A 132 -27.86 6.96 -12.77
C GLY A 132 -27.05 8.06 -12.08
N ARG A 133 -27.54 8.61 -10.94
CA ARG A 133 -26.75 9.54 -10.12
C ARG A 133 -25.73 8.81 -9.27
N VAL A 134 -26.01 7.60 -8.83
CA VAL A 134 -25.08 6.71 -8.15
C VAL A 134 -24.96 5.41 -8.97
N LEU A 135 -23.79 5.16 -9.52
CA LEU A 135 -23.48 3.95 -10.28
C LEU A 135 -22.59 3.04 -9.42
N VAL A 136 -23.16 1.90 -9.01
CA VAL A 136 -22.47 0.96 -8.11
C VAL A 136 -21.71 -0.08 -8.94
N GLU A 137 -20.38 0.00 -8.90
CA GLU A 137 -19.41 -0.83 -9.67
C GLU A 137 -19.11 -2.19 -9.00
N GLY A 138 -19.76 -2.49 -7.89
CA GLY A 138 -19.61 -3.76 -7.19
C GLY A 138 -19.32 -3.64 -5.70
N LEU A 139 -19.01 -4.79 -5.09
CA LEU A 139 -18.67 -4.92 -3.67
C LEU A 139 -17.18 -5.18 -3.49
N ALA A 140 -16.53 -4.40 -2.66
CA ALA A 140 -15.13 -4.61 -2.26
C ALA A 140 -15.06 -5.44 -0.99
N VAL A 141 -14.25 -6.51 -1.02
CA VAL A 141 -14.00 -7.43 0.10
C VAL A 141 -12.51 -7.44 0.40
N HIS A 142 -12.10 -6.67 1.41
CA HIS A 142 -10.69 -6.51 1.77
C HIS A 142 -10.32 -7.44 2.92
N MET A 143 -9.56 -8.50 2.60
CA MET A 143 -9.19 -9.53 3.55
C MET A 143 -7.90 -9.19 4.32
N PRO A 144 -7.72 -9.70 5.56
CA PRO A 144 -6.45 -9.63 6.27
C PRO A 144 -5.37 -10.43 5.52
N ILE A 145 -4.10 -10.06 5.72
CA ILE A 145 -2.96 -10.82 5.17
C ILE A 145 -2.86 -12.17 5.86
N ASP A 146 -2.81 -12.15 7.19
CA ASP A 146 -2.75 -13.34 8.04
C ASP A 146 -4.09 -13.55 8.75
N GLN A 147 -4.53 -14.78 8.85
CA GLN A 147 -5.66 -15.16 9.71
C GLN A 147 -5.18 -16.10 10.80
N PRO A 148 -5.82 -16.09 11.98
CA PRO A 148 -5.62 -17.16 12.97
C PRO A 148 -5.81 -18.52 12.29
N ALA A 149 -4.98 -19.50 12.66
CA ALA A 149 -5.21 -20.87 12.21
C ALA A 149 -6.63 -21.28 12.62
N ASP A 150 -7.44 -21.72 11.66
CA ASP A 150 -8.75 -22.28 11.98
C ASP A 150 -8.55 -23.42 12.98
N ASP A 151 -9.23 -23.40 14.10
CA ASP A 151 -9.46 -24.62 14.88
C ASP A 151 -10.02 -25.66 13.93
N ALA A 152 -9.43 -26.85 13.93
CA ALA A 152 -9.60 -27.91 12.93
C ALA A 152 -11.03 -27.99 12.34
N PRO A 153 -11.19 -28.07 11.02
CA PRO A 153 -12.50 -28.03 10.39
C PRO A 153 -13.40 -29.12 10.98
N ALA A 154 -14.57 -28.73 11.42
CA ALA A 154 -15.61 -29.67 11.77
C ALA A 154 -15.80 -30.64 10.60
N ARG A 155 -15.70 -31.95 10.88
CA ARG A 155 -15.82 -33.00 9.89
C ARG A 155 -16.99 -32.73 8.94
N GLY A 156 -16.68 -32.52 7.68
CA GLY A 156 -17.65 -32.68 6.60
C GLY A 156 -17.96 -31.48 5.74
N VAL A 157 -17.29 -30.29 5.81
CA VAL A 157 -17.62 -29.21 4.87
C VAL A 157 -16.49 -28.22 4.67
N ARG A 158 -16.23 -28.00 3.43
CA ARG A 158 -15.85 -26.80 2.68
C ARG A 158 -14.37 -26.72 2.36
N GLU A 159 -14.14 -26.95 1.11
CA GLU A 159 -12.91 -26.58 0.40
C GLU A 159 -12.62 -25.09 0.61
N GLY A 160 -11.38 -24.74 0.91
CA GLY A 160 -10.87 -23.39 1.01
C GLY A 160 -10.56 -22.90 2.43
N SER A 161 -9.75 -21.86 2.49
CA SER A 161 -9.36 -21.17 3.73
C SER A 161 -10.53 -20.36 4.33
N ALA A 162 -10.39 -19.89 5.56
CA ALA A 162 -11.37 -18.99 6.19
C ALA A 162 -11.58 -17.70 5.36
N LYS A 163 -10.52 -17.17 4.75
CA LYS A 163 -10.59 -16.02 3.84
C LYS A 163 -11.46 -16.33 2.61
N ALA A 164 -11.20 -17.44 1.93
CA ALA A 164 -11.98 -17.82 0.75
C ALA A 164 -13.47 -18.00 1.09
N ARG A 165 -13.77 -18.67 2.22
CA ARG A 165 -15.17 -18.84 2.69
C ARG A 165 -15.85 -17.51 3.00
N GLU A 166 -15.15 -16.56 3.62
CA GLU A 166 -15.68 -15.23 3.92
C GLU A 166 -15.98 -14.44 2.63
N VAL A 167 -15.07 -14.48 1.65
CA VAL A 167 -15.29 -13.85 0.34
C VAL A 167 -16.49 -14.47 -0.38
N VAL A 168 -16.60 -15.80 -0.39
CA VAL A 168 -17.74 -16.52 -1.01
C VAL A 168 -19.07 -16.13 -0.33
N ARG A 169 -19.08 -15.99 0.99
CA ARG A 169 -20.28 -15.54 1.73
C ARG A 169 -20.69 -14.11 1.31
N TRP A 170 -19.76 -13.18 1.26
CA TRP A 170 -20.04 -11.80 0.81
C TRP A 170 -20.47 -11.75 -0.65
N ALA A 171 -19.83 -12.55 -1.51
CA ALA A 171 -20.20 -12.64 -2.92
C ALA A 171 -21.62 -13.20 -3.11
N GLY A 172 -21.97 -14.24 -2.37
CA GLY A 172 -23.33 -14.80 -2.40
C GLY A 172 -24.42 -13.82 -1.94
N LEU A 173 -24.14 -13.05 -0.87
CA LEU A 173 -25.02 -11.97 -0.45
C LEU A 173 -25.18 -10.92 -1.58
N TRP A 174 -24.07 -10.47 -2.14
CA TRP A 174 -24.06 -9.46 -3.19
C TRP A 174 -24.80 -9.91 -4.45
N GLN A 175 -24.56 -11.15 -4.87
CA GLN A 175 -25.26 -11.74 -6.00
C GLN A 175 -26.78 -11.75 -5.77
N THR A 176 -27.24 -12.19 -4.60
CA THR A 176 -28.67 -12.18 -4.27
C THR A 176 -29.27 -10.78 -4.40
N GLU A 177 -28.60 -9.75 -3.89
CA GLU A 177 -29.07 -8.37 -3.96
C GLU A 177 -29.08 -7.81 -5.38
N THR A 178 -28.09 -8.19 -6.21
CA THR A 178 -28.04 -7.75 -7.62
C THR A 178 -29.07 -8.47 -8.51
N GLU A 179 -29.37 -9.74 -8.24
CA GLU A 179 -30.36 -10.52 -8.98
C GLU A 179 -31.81 -10.08 -8.73
N VAL A 180 -32.12 -9.60 -7.52
CA VAL A 180 -33.48 -9.12 -7.19
C VAL A 180 -33.69 -7.65 -7.56
N TRP A 181 -32.70 -7.00 -8.16
CA TRP A 181 -32.82 -5.61 -8.57
C TRP A 181 -33.72 -5.45 -9.80
N GLU A 182 -34.87 -4.84 -9.64
CA GLU A 182 -35.88 -4.64 -10.69
C GLU A 182 -35.83 -3.23 -11.31
N GLY A 183 -34.68 -2.58 -11.36
CA GLY A 183 -34.55 -1.21 -11.86
C GLY A 183 -33.53 -1.07 -12.98
N HIS A 184 -33.50 0.11 -13.59
CA HIS A 184 -32.37 0.53 -14.42
C HIS A 184 -31.15 0.77 -13.55
N ASN A 185 -29.93 0.66 -14.13
CA ASN A 185 -28.67 0.86 -13.42
C ASN A 185 -28.51 -0.03 -12.17
N ALA A 186 -28.80 -1.33 -12.33
CA ALA A 186 -28.53 -2.33 -11.30
C ALA A 186 -27.06 -2.27 -10.85
N PRO A 187 -26.77 -2.54 -9.56
CA PRO A 187 -25.39 -2.70 -9.11
C PRO A 187 -24.63 -3.73 -9.94
N ALA A 188 -23.38 -3.45 -10.30
CA ALA A 188 -22.59 -4.41 -11.05
C ALA A 188 -22.32 -5.66 -10.19
N ASN A 189 -22.54 -6.84 -10.72
CA ASN A 189 -22.22 -8.11 -10.07
C ASN A 189 -20.70 -8.38 -10.12
N THR A 190 -19.93 -7.45 -9.52
CA THR A 190 -18.47 -7.49 -9.45
C THR A 190 -18.01 -7.52 -8.00
N ILE A 191 -17.09 -8.44 -7.69
CA ILE A 191 -16.47 -8.58 -6.37
C ILE A 191 -14.99 -8.20 -6.48
N TRP A 192 -14.60 -7.15 -5.75
CA TRP A 192 -13.25 -6.63 -5.71
C TRP A 192 -12.51 -7.20 -4.49
N VAL A 193 -11.69 -8.22 -4.68
CA VAL A 193 -11.03 -8.95 -3.58
C VAL A 193 -9.57 -8.57 -3.41
N SER A 194 -9.02 -8.77 -2.21
CA SER A 194 -7.59 -8.57 -1.93
C SER A 194 -7.05 -9.65 -1.00
N HIS A 195 -5.72 -9.82 -1.00
CA HIS A 195 -4.98 -10.73 -0.11
C HIS A 195 -5.40 -12.20 -0.18
N LEU A 196 -5.89 -12.65 -1.34
CA LEU A 196 -6.05 -14.06 -1.64
C LEU A 196 -4.79 -14.58 -2.35
N ASP A 197 -4.40 -15.79 -2.03
CA ASP A 197 -3.43 -16.54 -2.82
C ASP A 197 -4.10 -17.17 -4.06
N ASP A 198 -3.32 -17.86 -4.89
CA ASP A 198 -3.82 -18.43 -6.13
C ASP A 198 -4.83 -19.55 -5.91
N ALA A 199 -4.65 -20.37 -4.86
CA ALA A 199 -5.55 -21.44 -4.50
C ALA A 199 -6.87 -20.88 -3.94
N GLU A 200 -6.80 -19.89 -3.05
CA GLU A 200 -7.95 -19.18 -2.50
C GLU A 200 -8.76 -18.50 -3.61
N LEU A 201 -8.07 -17.83 -4.55
CA LEU A 201 -8.69 -17.16 -5.69
C LEU A 201 -9.40 -18.17 -6.62
N ALA A 202 -8.79 -19.35 -6.85
CA ALA A 202 -9.40 -20.43 -7.63
C ALA A 202 -10.69 -20.94 -6.97
N VAL A 203 -10.68 -21.15 -5.64
CA VAL A 203 -11.88 -21.54 -4.87
C VAL A 203 -12.97 -20.49 -4.99
N VAL A 204 -12.64 -19.20 -4.79
CA VAL A 204 -13.62 -18.12 -4.92
C VAL A 204 -14.22 -18.09 -6.32
N ARG A 205 -13.40 -18.11 -7.37
CA ARG A 205 -13.88 -18.09 -8.77
C ARG A 205 -14.76 -19.27 -9.12
N SER A 206 -14.46 -20.46 -8.60
CA SER A 206 -15.30 -21.64 -8.84
C SER A 206 -16.61 -21.65 -8.05
N SER A 207 -16.70 -20.84 -6.97
CA SER A 207 -17.88 -20.79 -6.09
C SER A 207 -18.87 -19.67 -6.49
N VAL A 208 -18.43 -18.67 -7.28
CA VAL A 208 -19.24 -17.49 -7.65
C VAL A 208 -19.34 -17.41 -9.18
N ASN A 209 -20.15 -18.31 -9.77
CA ASN A 209 -20.18 -18.55 -11.21
C ASN A 209 -20.59 -17.34 -12.06
N ASP A 210 -21.45 -16.45 -11.54
CA ASP A 210 -22.04 -15.33 -12.29
C ASP A 210 -21.45 -13.98 -11.90
N SER A 211 -20.51 -13.94 -10.94
CA SER A 211 -19.87 -12.69 -10.52
C SER A 211 -18.51 -12.51 -11.18
N VAL A 212 -18.22 -11.27 -11.58
CA VAL A 212 -16.87 -10.88 -12.02
C VAL A 212 -15.98 -10.72 -10.78
N VAL A 213 -14.94 -11.55 -10.65
CA VAL A 213 -13.98 -11.46 -9.54
C VAL A 213 -12.74 -10.70 -9.99
N ARG A 214 -12.53 -9.50 -9.45
CA ARG A 214 -11.38 -8.62 -9.68
C ARG A 214 -10.42 -8.63 -8.50
N LEU A 215 -9.20 -9.13 -8.71
CA LEU A 215 -8.15 -9.13 -7.67
C LEU A 215 -7.48 -7.76 -7.58
N ARG A 216 -7.45 -7.18 -6.38
CA ARG A 216 -6.67 -5.98 -6.03
C ARG A 216 -5.29 -6.42 -5.53
N THR A 217 -4.23 -6.06 -6.23
CA THR A 217 -2.87 -6.48 -5.90
C THR A 217 -1.90 -5.30 -5.93
N GLY A 218 -1.09 -5.15 -4.89
CA GLY A 218 -0.09 -4.10 -4.73
C GLY A 218 1.29 -4.70 -4.45
N THR A 219 1.64 -4.92 -3.18
CA THR A 219 2.96 -5.41 -2.78
C THR A 219 3.38 -6.68 -3.52
N ARG A 220 2.48 -7.62 -3.72
CA ARG A 220 2.79 -8.87 -4.44
C ARG A 220 3.09 -8.62 -5.92
N LEU A 221 2.45 -7.63 -6.53
CA LEU A 221 2.69 -7.27 -7.94
C LEU A 221 4.02 -6.54 -8.10
N TRP A 222 4.25 -5.49 -7.30
CA TRP A 222 5.35 -4.58 -7.49
C TRP A 222 6.65 -4.99 -6.79
N LEU A 223 6.54 -5.71 -5.66
CA LEU A 223 7.66 -6.13 -4.81
C LEU A 223 7.71 -7.66 -4.64
N GLY A 224 7.05 -8.42 -5.51
CA GLY A 224 6.98 -9.88 -5.41
C GLY A 224 8.32 -10.56 -5.58
N ASP A 225 9.12 -10.10 -6.53
CA ASP A 225 10.52 -10.48 -6.69
C ASP A 225 11.45 -9.37 -6.19
N ARG A 226 11.85 -9.48 -4.93
CA ARG A 226 12.80 -8.53 -4.32
C ARG A 226 14.20 -8.66 -4.90
N GLY A 227 14.55 -9.80 -5.51
CA GLY A 227 15.84 -10.00 -6.16
C GLY A 227 16.01 -9.16 -7.42
N ALA A 228 14.90 -8.74 -8.04
CA ALA A 228 14.90 -7.85 -9.19
C ALA A 228 15.15 -6.37 -8.82
N LEU A 229 15.07 -6.02 -7.52
CA LEU A 229 15.15 -4.65 -7.06
C LEU A 229 16.43 -4.42 -6.26
N THR A 230 17.21 -3.42 -6.64
CA THR A 230 18.41 -3.01 -5.93
C THR A 230 18.30 -1.55 -5.50
N ALA A 231 18.53 -1.28 -4.22
CA ALA A 231 18.63 0.08 -3.71
C ALA A 231 20.10 0.40 -3.38
N THR A 232 20.54 1.60 -3.76
CA THR A 232 21.91 2.05 -3.50
C THR A 232 21.93 3.49 -3.02
N GLY A 233 23.01 3.87 -2.33
CA GLY A 233 23.35 5.26 -2.04
C GLY A 233 24.74 5.57 -2.57
N THR A 234 24.89 6.75 -3.17
CA THR A 234 26.17 7.22 -3.71
C THR A 234 27.07 7.75 -2.61
N VAL A 235 28.34 7.37 -2.61
CA VAL A 235 29.37 7.94 -1.73
C VAL A 235 29.64 9.38 -2.16
N LEU A 236 29.39 10.32 -1.26
CA LEU A 236 29.53 11.76 -1.49
C LEU A 236 30.83 12.34 -0.94
N ALA A 237 31.35 11.77 0.16
CA ALA A 237 32.58 12.19 0.77
C ALA A 237 33.22 11.06 1.58
N VAL A 238 34.55 11.08 1.69
CA VAL A 238 35.34 10.11 2.42
C VAL A 238 36.40 10.83 3.23
N HIS A 239 36.40 10.62 4.56
CA HIS A 239 37.30 11.29 5.48
C HIS A 239 38.01 10.30 6.38
N PRO A 240 39.36 10.24 6.35
CA PRO A 240 40.11 9.52 7.37
C PRO A 240 39.97 10.20 8.71
N VAL A 241 39.65 9.43 9.76
CA VAL A 241 39.36 9.96 11.09
C VAL A 241 40.25 9.26 12.13
N ALA A 242 41.00 10.02 12.89
CA ALA A 242 41.83 9.51 13.99
C ALA A 242 40.95 9.09 15.18
N SER A 243 41.46 8.20 16.03
CA SER A 243 40.79 7.84 17.28
C SER A 243 40.60 9.09 18.18
N GLY A 244 39.41 9.23 18.73
CA GLY A 244 39.05 10.37 19.58
C GLY A 244 38.60 11.62 18.85
N THR A 245 38.61 11.63 17.48
CA THR A 245 38.08 12.74 16.71
C THR A 245 36.56 12.84 16.86
N HIS A 246 36.05 14.04 17.09
CA HIS A 246 34.64 14.34 17.15
C HIS A 246 34.07 14.49 15.74
N VAL A 247 32.93 13.85 15.46
CA VAL A 247 32.26 13.87 14.15
C VAL A 247 30.75 14.17 14.28
N GLY A 248 30.21 14.75 13.23
CA GLY A 248 28.77 15.01 13.10
C GLY A 248 28.23 16.12 13.96
N TYR A 249 26.92 16.35 13.90
CA TYR A 249 26.23 17.41 14.66
C TYR A 249 26.33 17.24 16.17
N ARG A 250 26.33 15.99 16.62
CA ARG A 250 26.37 15.67 18.06
C ARG A 250 27.79 15.44 18.58
N GLN A 251 28.80 15.74 17.76
CA GLN A 251 30.22 15.63 18.12
C GLN A 251 30.56 14.28 18.78
N ARG A 252 30.07 13.19 18.19
CA ARG A 252 30.36 11.84 18.69
C ARG A 252 31.77 11.44 18.34
N THR A 253 32.42 10.72 19.24
CA THR A 253 33.76 10.17 19.00
C THR A 253 33.64 8.74 18.50
N GLY A 254 34.32 8.43 17.40
CA GLY A 254 34.51 7.05 16.96
C GLY A 254 35.33 6.25 17.98
N PRO A 255 34.99 4.98 18.26
CA PRO A 255 35.66 4.18 19.29
C PRO A 255 37.13 3.85 18.95
N LYS A 256 37.49 3.89 17.68
CA LYS A 256 38.85 3.67 17.12
C LYS A 256 38.98 4.50 15.85
N GLY A 257 40.23 4.76 15.42
CA GLY A 257 40.47 5.37 14.11
C GLY A 257 39.85 4.55 12.98
N GLY A 258 39.45 5.22 11.90
CA GLY A 258 38.77 4.60 10.77
C GLY A 258 38.50 5.59 9.65
N THR A 259 37.53 5.28 8.82
CA THR A 259 37.07 6.17 7.75
C THR A 259 35.61 6.52 7.96
N LEU A 260 35.32 7.79 7.93
CA LEU A 260 33.96 8.32 7.89
C LEU A 260 33.54 8.47 6.42
N VAL A 261 32.42 7.86 6.06
CA VAL A 261 31.87 7.93 4.69
C VAL A 261 30.50 8.62 4.75
N VAL A 262 30.33 9.63 3.91
CA VAL A 262 29.03 10.29 3.71
C VAL A 262 28.38 9.69 2.48
N VAL A 263 27.16 9.18 2.64
CA VAL A 263 26.40 8.49 1.60
C VAL A 263 25.08 9.21 1.37
N SER A 264 24.65 9.33 0.13
CA SER A 264 23.32 9.83 -0.20
C SER A 264 22.23 8.92 0.40
N GLY A 265 21.14 9.51 0.83
CA GLY A 265 20.07 8.82 1.53
C GLY A 265 20.04 9.12 3.03
N GLY A 266 18.96 9.75 3.47
CA GLY A 266 18.71 10.13 4.84
C GLY A 266 17.25 9.93 5.21
N THR A 267 16.78 10.63 6.26
CA THR A 267 15.42 10.45 6.77
C THR A 267 14.33 10.80 5.74
N ALA A 268 14.59 11.75 4.82
CA ALA A 268 13.68 12.05 3.70
C ALA A 268 13.52 10.89 2.69
N HIS A 269 14.48 9.96 2.69
CA HIS A 269 14.47 8.74 1.87
C HIS A 269 14.01 7.49 2.65
N GLY A 270 13.54 7.67 3.88
CA GLY A 270 13.12 6.57 4.74
C GLY A 270 14.25 5.89 5.52
N ILE A 271 15.49 6.39 5.43
CA ILE A 271 16.64 5.82 6.14
C ILE A 271 16.53 6.12 7.64
N GLY A 272 16.67 5.09 8.46
CA GLY A 272 16.57 5.20 9.91
C GLY A 272 15.15 5.39 10.46
N LEU A 273 14.13 5.30 9.60
CA LEU A 273 12.73 5.30 10.00
C LEU A 273 12.26 3.85 10.19
N ALA A 274 11.97 3.47 11.42
CA ALA A 274 11.41 2.17 11.75
C ALA A 274 9.97 2.35 12.25
N GLY A 275 9.02 1.68 11.62
CA GLY A 275 7.66 1.53 12.13
C GLY A 275 7.53 0.27 13.00
N PRO A 276 6.44 0.12 13.77
CA PRO A 276 6.15 -1.11 14.47
C PRO A 276 6.15 -2.30 13.49
N SER A 277 6.92 -3.33 13.80
CA SER A 277 6.90 -4.58 13.04
C SER A 277 6.18 -5.65 13.85
N PRO A 278 5.30 -6.47 13.24
CA PRO A 278 4.69 -7.57 13.94
C PRO A 278 5.79 -8.55 14.39
N VAL A 279 5.90 -8.74 15.70
CA VAL A 279 6.86 -9.67 16.29
C VAL A 279 6.12 -10.95 16.64
N THR A 280 6.22 -11.94 15.77
CA THR A 280 5.46 -13.20 15.87
C THR A 280 6.20 -14.32 16.60
N SER A 281 7.54 -14.20 16.77
CA SER A 281 8.33 -15.25 17.41
C SER A 281 9.20 -14.73 18.56
N VAL A 282 9.52 -15.61 19.51
CA VAL A 282 10.46 -15.33 20.63
C VAL A 282 11.83 -14.91 20.10
N ARG A 283 12.31 -15.52 19.02
CA ARG A 283 13.57 -15.15 18.38
C ARG A 283 13.55 -13.72 17.87
N GLN A 284 12.47 -13.30 17.23
CA GLN A 284 12.30 -11.90 16.78
C GLN A 284 12.27 -10.92 17.96
N ARG A 285 11.62 -11.28 19.08
CA ARG A 285 11.60 -10.45 20.30
C ARG A 285 13.01 -10.20 20.83
N ILE A 286 13.83 -11.27 20.92
CA ILE A 286 15.22 -11.16 21.39
C ILE A 286 16.04 -10.30 20.42
N THR A 287 15.90 -10.50 19.11
CA THR A 287 16.62 -9.72 18.11
C THR A 287 16.24 -8.23 18.18
N THR A 288 14.94 -7.92 18.27
CA THR A 288 14.44 -6.54 18.39
C THR A 288 14.93 -5.88 19.67
N ALA A 289 14.90 -6.59 20.80
CA ALA A 289 15.44 -6.08 22.07
C ALA A 289 16.96 -5.83 21.98
N GLY A 290 17.71 -6.72 21.31
CA GLY A 290 19.16 -6.55 21.08
C GLY A 290 19.46 -5.32 20.21
N ILE A 291 18.70 -5.11 19.15
CA ILE A 291 18.84 -3.92 18.28
C ILE A 291 18.52 -2.65 19.10
N GLY A 292 17.44 -2.64 19.87
CA GLY A 292 17.08 -1.51 20.72
C GLY A 292 18.16 -1.18 21.78
N ALA A 293 18.80 -2.19 22.36
CA ALA A 293 19.91 -2.00 23.30
C ALA A 293 21.15 -1.39 22.62
N LEU A 294 21.48 -1.81 21.39
CA LEU A 294 22.56 -1.23 20.59
C LEU A 294 22.25 0.23 20.20
N ASP A 295 21.02 0.53 19.82
CA ASP A 295 20.56 1.90 19.53
C ASP A 295 20.68 2.79 20.76
N ALA A 296 20.24 2.31 21.92
CA ALA A 296 20.38 3.02 23.20
C ALA A 296 21.83 3.26 23.57
N ALA A 297 22.74 2.33 23.21
CA ALA A 297 24.20 2.49 23.36
C ALA A 297 24.83 3.39 22.28
N GLY A 298 24.02 3.99 21.39
CA GLY A 298 24.49 4.86 20.31
C GLY A 298 25.17 4.11 19.14
N ARG A 299 24.93 2.82 19.03
CA ARG A 299 25.44 1.95 17.97
C ARG A 299 24.29 1.44 17.13
N ALA A 300 23.79 2.28 16.23
CA ALA A 300 22.75 1.88 15.27
C ALA A 300 23.38 1.30 14.01
N MET A 301 22.86 0.15 13.57
CA MET A 301 23.22 -0.44 12.29
C MET A 301 22.53 0.33 11.17
N SER A 302 23.27 0.75 10.14
CA SER A 302 22.68 1.38 8.98
C SER A 302 22.14 0.33 7.99
N PRO A 303 21.26 0.67 7.06
CA PRO A 303 20.89 -0.23 5.98
C PRO A 303 21.98 -0.39 4.92
N PHE A 304 23.01 0.45 4.92
CA PHE A 304 24.06 0.43 3.91
C PHE A 304 25.09 -0.66 4.15
N SER A 305 25.50 -1.31 3.06
CA SER A 305 26.52 -2.34 3.05
C SER A 305 27.67 -1.97 2.11
N TRP A 306 28.90 -2.27 2.54
CA TRP A 306 30.10 -2.13 1.75
C TRP A 306 30.96 -3.39 1.85
N GLN A 307 31.41 -3.95 0.72
CA GLN A 307 32.15 -5.21 0.67
C GLN A 307 31.41 -6.36 1.38
N GLY A 308 30.08 -6.46 1.16
CA GLY A 308 29.25 -7.50 1.75
C GLY A 308 29.03 -7.39 3.27
N LYS A 309 29.46 -6.27 3.88
CA LYS A 309 29.29 -6.04 5.33
C LYS A 309 28.44 -4.81 5.56
N GLN A 310 27.38 -4.95 6.35
CA GLN A 310 26.56 -3.85 6.82
C GLN A 310 27.38 -2.91 7.71
N ARG A 311 27.17 -1.60 7.57
CA ARG A 311 27.96 -0.57 8.24
C ARG A 311 27.16 0.11 9.33
N TRP A 312 27.89 0.63 10.34
CA TRP A 312 27.29 1.37 11.44
C TRP A 312 27.08 2.82 11.05
N PHE A 313 26.00 3.42 11.55
CA PHE A 313 25.90 4.87 11.53
C PHE A 313 26.98 5.47 12.45
N ALA A 314 27.64 6.53 11.99
CA ALA A 314 28.49 7.35 12.84
C ALA A 314 27.66 8.23 13.80
N GLU A 315 26.52 8.71 13.32
CA GLU A 315 25.46 9.39 14.06
C GLU A 315 24.10 9.12 13.41
N PRO A 316 22.97 9.51 14.03
CA PRO A 316 21.65 9.38 13.38
C PRO A 316 21.65 10.00 11.99
N PRO A 317 20.93 9.39 11.01
CA PRO A 317 20.92 9.89 9.65
C PRO A 317 20.38 11.32 9.59
N HIS A 318 21.01 12.14 8.74
CA HIS A 318 20.54 13.49 8.42
C HIS A 318 19.32 13.42 7.48
N GLN A 319 18.77 14.57 7.11
CA GLN A 319 17.59 14.59 6.24
C GLN A 319 17.85 13.97 4.86
N HIS A 320 19.01 14.25 4.23
CA HIS A 320 19.31 13.81 2.86
C HIS A 320 20.56 12.92 2.75
N VAL A 321 21.39 12.79 3.80
CA VAL A 321 22.60 11.95 3.82
C VAL A 321 22.69 11.14 5.09
N SER A 322 23.49 10.07 5.03
CA SER A 322 23.90 9.27 6.17
C SER A 322 25.41 9.30 6.34
N MET A 323 25.88 9.35 7.56
CA MET A 323 27.30 9.26 7.91
C MET A 323 27.60 7.87 8.45
N LEU A 324 28.50 7.14 7.81
CA LEU A 324 28.81 5.75 8.11
C LEU A 324 30.23 5.61 8.63
N TRP A 325 30.41 4.68 9.56
CA TRP A 325 31.71 4.34 10.13
C TRP A 325 32.27 3.08 9.48
N LEU A 326 33.47 3.18 8.89
CA LEU A 326 34.22 2.07 8.34
C LEU A 326 35.48 1.84 9.21
N PRO A 327 35.48 0.79 10.06
CA PRO A 327 36.67 0.46 10.85
C PRO A 327 37.78 -0.12 9.97
N HIS A 328 39.01 0.19 10.30
CA HIS A 328 40.17 -0.42 9.64
C HIS A 328 40.48 -1.80 10.23
N PRO A 329 41.07 -2.75 9.41
CA PRO A 329 41.30 -2.65 7.97
C PRO A 329 39.99 -2.88 7.14
N CYS A 330 39.77 -2.06 6.10
CA CYS A 330 38.74 -2.26 5.10
C CYS A 330 39.18 -1.60 3.77
N VAL A 331 38.60 -2.03 2.68
CA VAL A 331 38.72 -1.31 1.39
C VAL A 331 37.90 -0.01 1.57
N ILE A 332 38.55 1.12 1.32
CA ILE A 332 37.95 2.45 1.41
C ILE A 332 37.26 2.74 0.08
N PRO A 333 35.96 3.14 0.10
CA PRO A 333 35.27 3.55 -1.10
C PRO A 333 35.80 4.88 -1.61
N GLU A 334 35.59 5.13 -2.90
CA GLU A 334 35.85 6.42 -3.53
C GLU A 334 34.53 7.23 -3.65
N VAL A 335 34.66 8.55 -3.82
CA VAL A 335 33.47 9.40 -4.12
C VAL A 335 32.90 8.99 -5.47
N GLY A 336 31.59 8.74 -5.53
CA GLY A 336 30.91 8.21 -6.70
C GLY A 336 30.61 6.71 -6.62
N ASP A 337 31.25 5.95 -5.74
CA ASP A 337 30.96 4.53 -5.53
C ASP A 337 29.51 4.35 -5.03
N GLN A 338 28.91 3.21 -5.38
CA GLN A 338 27.55 2.83 -4.97
C GLN A 338 27.60 1.83 -3.80
N MET A 339 27.05 2.22 -2.68
CA MET A 339 26.83 1.34 -1.53
C MET A 339 25.44 0.72 -1.59
N SER A 340 25.33 -0.60 -1.56
CA SER A 340 24.03 -1.27 -1.51
C SER A 340 23.30 -0.93 -0.21
N ALA A 341 21.99 -0.77 -0.30
CA ALA A 341 21.13 -0.45 0.85
C ALA A 341 19.97 -1.44 0.95
N GLU A 342 19.80 -2.06 2.11
CA GLU A 342 18.63 -2.88 2.43
C GLU A 342 17.54 -1.99 3.02
N VAL A 343 16.52 -1.66 2.21
CA VAL A 343 15.46 -0.73 2.57
C VAL A 343 14.07 -1.35 2.43
N ARG A 344 13.10 -0.76 3.13
CA ARG A 344 11.71 -1.11 2.97
C ARG A 344 11.09 -0.19 1.91
N PHE A 345 10.92 -0.68 0.68
CA PHE A 345 10.44 0.09 -0.46
C PHE A 345 9.16 0.87 -0.18
N THR A 346 8.20 0.29 0.56
CA THR A 346 6.94 0.97 0.92
C THR A 346 7.10 2.22 1.79
N THR A 347 8.26 2.41 2.40
CA THR A 347 8.57 3.59 3.24
C THR A 347 9.76 4.39 2.70
N SER A 348 10.36 3.94 1.60
CA SER A 348 11.50 4.60 0.98
C SER A 348 11.08 5.46 -0.20
N ARG A 349 11.82 6.53 -0.42
CA ARG A 349 11.74 7.37 -1.60
C ARG A 349 13.12 7.36 -2.29
N PHE A 350 13.13 7.26 -3.59
CA PHE A 350 14.34 7.29 -4.41
C PHE A 350 14.34 8.56 -5.27
N ASP A 351 15.50 9.17 -5.42
CA ASP A 351 15.69 10.32 -6.31
C ASP A 351 15.73 9.89 -7.77
N VAL A 352 16.21 8.67 -8.02
CA VAL A 352 16.32 8.07 -9.36
C VAL A 352 15.84 6.63 -9.30
N VAL A 353 14.99 6.25 -10.26
CA VAL A 353 14.59 4.87 -10.55
C VAL A 353 15.02 4.54 -11.97
N GLN A 354 15.70 3.42 -12.16
CA GLN A 354 16.28 2.99 -13.44
C GLN A 354 15.75 1.61 -13.84
N GLY A 355 15.81 1.30 -15.15
CA GLY A 355 15.45 -0.01 -15.68
C GLY A 355 13.97 -0.26 -15.87
N LEU A 356 13.14 0.79 -15.85
CA LEU A 356 11.70 0.73 -16.14
C LEU A 356 11.31 1.41 -17.47
N ASP A 357 12.28 2.01 -18.16
CA ASP A 357 12.07 2.81 -19.38
C ASP A 357 12.49 2.10 -20.67
N ASP A 358 12.83 0.80 -20.64
CA ASP A 358 13.27 0.03 -21.82
C ASP A 358 12.15 -0.84 -22.41
#